data_ec4dca58de0c2cc18525edfa1cdd4352
#
_entry.id   ec4dca58de0c2cc18525edfa1cdd4352
#
_cell.length_a   1.000
_cell.length_b   1.000
_cell.length_c   1.000
_cell.angle_alpha   90.00
_cell.angle_beta   90.00
_cell.angle_gamma   90.00
#
_symmetry.space_group_name_H-M   'P 1'
#
loop_
_entity.id
_entity.type
_entity.pdbx_description
1 polymer ?
#
loop_
_entity_poly.entity_id
_entity_poly.type
_entity_poly.pdbx_seq_one_letter_code
_entity_poly.pdbx_strand_id
1 'polypeptide(L)'
;MSAAPIIRIITQREECDCAVVALAMYLGATYEDVLRLVTVTDRKQGRTGLWRNTMVRIAKRLGHTLKVRTAIDWNEDYGVLRLPTHAVILRNGLVIDTDGTIWDADLYLGNLNVRPDDCELLVADE
;
A
#
# COMPACT_ATOMS: atom_id res chain seq x y z
N MET A 1 -5.57 24.59 -6.17
CA MET A 1 -4.67 23.44 -6.02
C MET A 1 -4.92 22.80 -4.66
N SER A 2 -5.36 21.58 -4.66
CA SER A 2 -5.59 20.86 -3.41
C SER A 2 -4.26 20.43 -2.79
N ALA A 3 -4.12 20.65 -1.50
CA ALA A 3 -2.98 20.11 -0.77
C ALA A 3 -3.05 18.59 -0.77
N ALA A 4 -1.91 17.94 -0.85
CA ALA A 4 -1.86 16.50 -0.69
C ALA A 4 -2.37 16.13 0.71
N PRO A 5 -3.14 15.03 0.84
CA PRO A 5 -3.62 14.61 2.16
C PRO A 5 -2.47 14.38 3.13
N ILE A 6 -2.71 14.70 4.40
CA ILE A 6 -1.76 14.37 5.45
C ILE A 6 -1.80 12.86 5.66
N ILE A 7 -0.64 12.22 5.57
CA ILE A 7 -0.51 10.80 5.84
C ILE A 7 -0.05 10.61 7.26
N ARG A 8 -0.83 9.86 8.04
CA ARG A 8 -0.38 9.42 9.35
C ARG A 8 0.51 8.20 9.15
N ILE A 9 1.76 8.29 9.55
CA ILE A 9 2.71 7.19 9.44
C ILE A 9 2.35 6.13 10.47
N ILE A 10 2.14 4.90 9.99
CA ILE A 10 1.85 3.73 10.83
C ILE A 10 2.96 2.73 10.56
N THR A 11 3.49 2.13 11.63
CA THR A 11 4.54 1.12 11.47
C THR A 11 3.99 -0.29 11.59
N GLN A 12 4.63 -1.20 10.88
CA GLN A 12 4.28 -2.61 10.88
C GLN A 12 4.53 -3.21 12.26
N ARG A 13 3.56 -3.96 12.78
CA ARG A 13 3.62 -4.58 14.11
C ARG A 13 4.05 -6.03 14.08
N GLU A 14 3.72 -6.72 12.99
CA GLU A 14 4.03 -8.13 12.81
C GLU A 14 4.59 -8.36 11.42
N GLU A 15 5.31 -9.45 11.24
CA GLU A 15 5.73 -9.90 9.93
C GLU A 15 4.48 -10.13 9.06
N CYS A 16 4.53 -9.77 7.79
CA CYS A 16 3.40 -9.88 6.84
C CYS A 16 2.26 -8.88 7.03
N ASP A 17 2.44 -7.85 7.85
CA ASP A 17 1.41 -6.82 8.06
C ASP A 17 1.56 -5.62 7.10
N CYS A 18 2.48 -5.68 6.14
CA CYS A 18 2.77 -4.54 5.27
C CYS A 18 1.52 -4.04 4.53
N ALA A 19 0.67 -4.94 4.01
CA ALA A 19 -0.54 -4.55 3.30
C ALA A 19 -1.56 -3.89 4.23
N VAL A 20 -1.69 -4.39 5.46
CA VAL A 20 -2.58 -3.80 6.47
C VAL A 20 -2.15 -2.38 6.77
N VAL A 21 -0.85 -2.18 7.02
CA VAL A 21 -0.28 -0.87 7.33
C VAL A 21 -0.41 0.08 6.15
N ALA A 22 -0.07 -0.38 4.95
CA ALA A 22 -0.16 0.45 3.74
C ALA A 22 -1.59 0.89 3.46
N LEU A 23 -2.57 -0.02 3.57
CA LEU A 23 -3.98 0.31 3.40
C LEU A 23 -4.44 1.32 4.44
N ALA A 24 -4.09 1.11 5.70
CA ALA A 24 -4.50 2.01 6.77
C ALA A 24 -3.96 3.43 6.52
N MET A 25 -2.69 3.54 6.15
CA MET A 25 -2.09 4.84 5.84
C MET A 25 -2.78 5.52 4.65
N TYR A 26 -3.01 4.78 3.58
CA TYR A 26 -3.58 5.35 2.36
C TYR A 26 -5.04 5.77 2.55
N LEU A 27 -5.83 4.94 3.24
CA LEU A 27 -7.26 5.20 3.43
C LEU A 27 -7.56 6.14 4.61
N GLY A 28 -6.54 6.52 5.38
CA GLY A 28 -6.76 7.32 6.59
C GLY A 28 -7.48 6.56 7.69
N ALA A 29 -7.36 5.23 7.69
CA ALA A 29 -7.94 4.36 8.71
C ALA A 29 -6.89 3.99 9.75
N THR A 30 -7.33 3.35 10.84
CA THR A 30 -6.38 2.81 11.83
C THR A 30 -5.94 1.41 11.43
N TYR A 31 -4.80 0.99 11.98
CA TYR A 31 -4.33 -0.38 11.83
C TYR A 31 -5.42 -1.38 12.24
N GLU A 32 -6.08 -1.12 13.37
CA GLU A 32 -7.11 -2.00 13.93
C GLU A 32 -8.33 -2.08 13.02
N ASP A 33 -8.73 -0.97 12.39
CA ASP A 33 -9.86 -0.95 11.46
C ASP A 33 -9.64 -1.87 10.26
N VAL A 34 -8.43 -1.82 9.71
CA VAL A 34 -8.08 -2.68 8.57
C VAL A 34 -7.92 -4.13 9.03
N LEU A 35 -7.19 -4.34 10.13
CA LEU A 35 -6.93 -5.68 10.65
C LEU A 35 -8.22 -6.45 10.95
N ARG A 36 -9.23 -5.77 11.46
CA ARG A 36 -10.54 -6.37 11.78
C ARG A 36 -11.19 -7.02 10.57
N LEU A 37 -10.92 -6.53 9.37
CA LEU A 37 -11.51 -7.03 8.13
C LEU A 37 -10.67 -8.13 7.47
N VAL A 38 -9.49 -8.44 8.02
CA VAL A 38 -8.64 -9.52 7.53
C VAL A 38 -9.11 -10.83 8.15
N THR A 39 -9.50 -11.79 7.30
CA THR A 39 -9.96 -13.10 7.78
C THR A 39 -8.79 -14.06 7.98
N VAL A 40 -9.05 -15.16 8.67
CA VAL A 40 -8.06 -16.25 8.82
C VAL A 40 -7.68 -16.81 7.44
N THR A 41 -8.66 -16.93 6.54
CA THR A 41 -8.40 -17.41 5.18
C THR A 41 -7.48 -16.46 4.42
N ASP A 42 -7.70 -15.15 4.55
CA ASP A 42 -6.83 -14.14 3.92
C ASP A 42 -5.38 -14.30 4.37
N ARG A 43 -5.15 -14.50 5.67
CA ARG A 43 -3.81 -14.69 6.22
C ARG A 43 -3.13 -15.95 5.72
N LYS A 44 -3.89 -17.02 5.57
CA LYS A 44 -3.35 -18.29 5.04
C LYS A 44 -2.97 -18.19 3.57
N GLN A 45 -3.74 -17.46 2.79
CA GLN A 45 -3.48 -17.29 1.36
C GLN A 45 -2.34 -16.31 1.10
N GLY A 46 -2.21 -15.26 1.90
CA GLY A 46 -1.23 -14.21 1.73
C GLY A 46 -0.05 -14.34 2.67
N ARG A 47 0.83 -15.33 2.47
CA ARG A 47 1.99 -15.57 3.35
C ARG A 47 2.91 -14.36 3.49
N THR A 48 3.02 -13.54 2.45
CA THR A 48 3.89 -12.36 2.41
C THR A 48 3.09 -11.06 2.52
N GLY A 49 1.83 -11.15 2.94
CA GLY A 49 0.92 -10.03 3.03
C GLY A 49 -0.43 -10.38 2.44
N LEU A 50 -1.23 -9.40 2.14
CA LEU A 50 -2.57 -9.59 1.57
C LEU A 50 -2.49 -9.55 0.05
N TRP A 51 -3.27 -10.38 -0.61
CA TRP A 51 -3.42 -10.34 -2.05
C TRP A 51 -4.17 -9.09 -2.49
N ARG A 52 -3.96 -8.68 -3.75
CA ARG A 52 -4.60 -7.52 -4.34
C ARG A 52 -6.12 -7.52 -4.15
N ASN A 53 -6.78 -8.62 -4.48
CA ASN A 53 -8.24 -8.72 -4.39
C ASN A 53 -8.73 -8.56 -2.95
N THR A 54 -7.97 -9.08 -1.99
CA THR A 54 -8.26 -8.91 -0.57
C THR A 54 -8.15 -7.44 -0.16
N MET A 55 -7.11 -6.76 -0.61
CA MET A 55 -6.92 -5.34 -0.32
C MET A 55 -8.06 -4.49 -0.89
N VAL A 56 -8.47 -4.77 -2.13
CA VAL A 56 -9.59 -4.08 -2.78
C VAL A 56 -10.89 -4.32 -2.01
N ARG A 57 -11.13 -5.55 -1.58
CA ARG A 57 -12.33 -5.90 -0.80
C ARG A 57 -12.35 -5.15 0.55
N ILE A 58 -11.25 -5.14 1.26
CA ILE A 58 -11.15 -4.46 2.55
C ILE A 58 -11.39 -2.97 2.39
N ALA A 59 -10.77 -2.35 1.39
CA ALA A 59 -10.97 -0.94 1.10
C ALA A 59 -12.44 -0.62 0.83
N LYS A 60 -13.13 -1.47 0.08
CA LYS A 60 -14.55 -1.30 -0.23
C LYS A 60 -15.40 -1.35 1.04
N ARG A 61 -15.09 -2.24 1.96
CA ARG A 61 -15.77 -2.33 3.26
C ARG A 61 -15.58 -1.07 4.10
N LEU A 62 -14.48 -0.36 3.88
CA LEU A 62 -14.19 0.91 4.54
C LEU A 62 -14.70 2.13 3.76
N GLY A 63 -15.45 1.91 2.68
CA GLY A 63 -16.06 2.98 1.91
C GLY A 63 -15.22 3.51 0.75
N HIS A 64 -14.19 2.77 0.33
CA HIS A 64 -13.28 3.20 -0.73
C HIS A 64 -13.23 2.18 -1.87
N THR A 65 -13.37 2.67 -3.10
CA THR A 65 -13.19 1.83 -4.28
C THR A 65 -11.78 2.02 -4.80
N LEU A 66 -11.01 0.94 -4.87
CA LEU A 66 -9.65 0.97 -5.39
C LEU A 66 -9.61 0.45 -6.82
N LYS A 67 -8.84 1.15 -7.66
CA LYS A 67 -8.49 0.70 -9.02
C LYS A 67 -7.04 0.27 -9.06
N VAL A 68 -6.77 -0.75 -9.86
CA VAL A 68 -5.41 -1.25 -10.09
C VAL A 68 -4.84 -0.56 -11.32
N ARG A 69 -3.66 0.02 -11.20
CA ARG A 69 -2.94 0.65 -12.30
C ARG A 69 -1.58 -0.01 -12.46
N THR A 70 -1.25 -0.38 -13.69
CA THR A 70 0.07 -0.93 -14.02
C THR A 70 0.96 0.12 -14.69
N ALA A 71 0.36 1.12 -15.34
CA ALA A 71 1.10 2.27 -15.86
C ALA A 71 1.19 3.32 -14.75
N ILE A 72 2.34 3.39 -14.09
CA ILE A 72 2.54 4.23 -12.91
C ILE A 72 3.33 5.48 -13.30
N ASP A 73 2.80 6.66 -12.96
CA ASP A 73 3.56 7.90 -12.99
C ASP A 73 4.27 8.05 -11.64
N TRP A 74 5.53 7.65 -11.59
CA TRP A 74 6.28 7.57 -10.34
C TRP A 74 6.45 8.91 -9.64
N ASN A 75 6.39 10.01 -10.36
CA ASN A 75 6.57 11.35 -9.80
C ASN A 75 5.26 12.00 -9.33
N GLU A 76 4.13 11.60 -9.89
CA GLU A 76 2.85 12.27 -9.65
C GLU A 76 1.82 11.40 -8.93
N ASP A 77 1.89 10.08 -9.11
CA ASP A 77 0.88 9.19 -8.56
C ASP A 77 0.98 9.04 -7.05
N TYR A 78 -0.18 8.83 -6.44
CA TYR A 78 -0.33 8.55 -5.01
C TYR A 78 -1.22 7.33 -4.83
N GLY A 79 -0.73 6.33 -4.14
CA GLY A 79 -1.49 5.09 -3.91
C GLY A 79 -0.72 4.07 -3.10
N VAL A 80 -1.31 2.90 -2.97
CA VAL A 80 -0.64 1.75 -2.37
C VAL A 80 0.16 1.05 -3.47
N LEU A 81 1.47 1.06 -3.33
CA LEU A 81 2.39 0.43 -4.27
C LEU A 81 2.60 -1.02 -3.84
N ARG A 82 2.21 -1.95 -4.72
CA ARG A 82 2.44 -3.37 -4.49
C ARG A 82 3.66 -3.82 -5.27
N LEU A 83 4.65 -4.30 -4.53
CA LEU A 83 5.81 -4.99 -5.05
C LEU A 83 5.53 -6.51 -4.98
N PRO A 84 6.35 -7.36 -5.62
CA PRO A 84 6.09 -8.81 -5.62
C PRO A 84 5.89 -9.44 -4.24
N THR A 85 6.58 -8.93 -3.22
CA THR A 85 6.54 -9.51 -1.87
C THR A 85 6.25 -8.50 -0.77
N HIS A 86 5.85 -7.26 -1.13
CA HIS A 86 5.71 -6.19 -0.16
C HIS A 86 4.68 -5.15 -0.64
N ALA A 87 4.16 -4.37 0.28
CA ALA A 87 3.26 -3.25 -0.03
C ALA A 87 3.69 -2.02 0.76
N VAL A 88 3.72 -0.88 0.10
CA VAL A 88 4.14 0.40 0.66
C VAL A 88 3.27 1.51 0.08
N ILE A 89 3.51 2.76 0.48
CA ILE A 89 2.87 3.92 -0.13
C ILE A 89 3.81 4.57 -1.14
N LEU A 90 3.28 4.86 -2.34
CA LEU A 90 3.94 5.76 -3.29
C LEU A 90 3.24 7.10 -3.22
N ARG A 91 4.00 8.17 -3.08
CA ARG A 91 3.45 9.52 -3.07
C ARG A 91 4.44 10.49 -3.69
N ASN A 92 4.12 10.98 -4.88
CA ASN A 92 4.88 12.04 -5.57
C ASN A 92 6.39 11.76 -5.60
N GLY A 93 6.78 10.60 -6.07
CA GLY A 93 8.19 10.22 -6.20
C GLY A 93 8.83 9.63 -4.94
N LEU A 94 8.10 9.59 -3.84
CA LEU A 94 8.59 9.06 -2.57
C LEU A 94 7.87 7.76 -2.20
N VAL A 95 8.62 6.84 -1.60
CA VAL A 95 8.07 5.62 -1.00
C VAL A 95 8.06 5.79 0.52
N ILE A 96 6.89 5.57 1.12
CA ILE A 96 6.76 5.51 2.58
C ILE A 96 6.63 4.04 2.93
N ASP A 97 7.68 3.50 3.55
CA ASP A 97 7.73 2.09 3.91
C ASP A 97 7.00 1.84 5.23
N THR A 98 6.60 0.60 5.45
CA THR A 98 5.86 0.17 6.63
C THR A 98 6.72 0.11 7.89
N ASP A 99 8.01 0.34 7.78
CA ASP A 99 8.91 0.53 8.93
C ASP A 99 9.04 2.01 9.34
N GLY A 100 8.30 2.90 8.67
CA GLY A 100 8.32 4.33 8.95
C GLY A 100 9.38 5.12 8.18
N THR A 101 10.19 4.47 7.36
CA THR A 101 11.21 5.17 6.56
C THR A 101 10.63 5.73 5.29
N ILE A 102 11.23 6.81 4.79
CA ILE A 102 10.83 7.47 3.55
C ILE A 102 12.02 7.47 2.61
N TRP A 103 11.78 7.05 1.36
CA TRP A 103 12.81 6.84 0.35
C TRP A 103 12.43 7.53 -0.96
N ASP A 104 13.43 7.93 -1.74
CA ASP A 104 13.22 8.13 -3.17
C ASP A 104 12.77 6.81 -3.80
N ALA A 105 11.74 6.84 -4.65
CA ALA A 105 11.21 5.61 -5.25
C ALA A 105 12.27 4.85 -6.03
N ASP A 106 13.08 5.54 -6.83
CA ASP A 106 14.15 4.90 -7.61
C ASP A 106 15.17 4.19 -6.73
N LEU A 107 15.58 4.85 -5.65
CA LEU A 107 16.54 4.27 -4.71
C LEU A 107 15.94 3.09 -3.97
N TYR A 108 14.66 3.18 -3.62
CA TYR A 108 13.96 2.11 -2.91
C TYR A 108 13.89 0.84 -3.76
N LEU A 109 13.43 0.96 -5.00
CA LEU A 109 13.33 -0.17 -5.91
C LEU A 109 14.71 -0.76 -6.23
N GLY A 110 15.70 0.10 -6.45
CA GLY A 110 17.06 -0.33 -6.72
C GLY A 110 17.66 -1.10 -5.56
N ASN A 111 17.41 -0.63 -4.33
CA ASN A 111 17.90 -1.30 -3.12
C ASN A 111 17.29 -2.70 -2.94
N LEU A 112 16.02 -2.87 -3.32
CA LEU A 112 15.34 -4.16 -3.25
C LEU A 112 15.52 -5.02 -4.49
N ASN A 113 16.19 -4.48 -5.51
CA ASN A 113 16.37 -5.15 -6.79
C ASN A 113 15.01 -5.52 -7.44
N VAL A 114 14.06 -4.61 -7.36
CA VAL A 114 12.72 -4.76 -7.94
C VAL A 114 12.61 -3.88 -9.18
N ARG A 115 12.07 -4.44 -10.25
CA ARG A 115 11.85 -3.70 -11.49
C ARG A 115 10.54 -2.92 -11.40
N PRO A 116 10.50 -1.68 -11.93
CA PRO A 116 9.25 -0.90 -11.94
C PRO A 116 8.10 -1.64 -12.63
N ASP A 117 8.38 -2.42 -13.68
CA ASP A 117 7.36 -3.16 -14.43
C ASP A 117 6.73 -4.30 -13.61
N ASP A 118 7.36 -4.71 -12.53
CA ASP A 118 6.84 -5.77 -11.66
C ASP A 118 5.94 -5.22 -10.54
N CYS A 119 5.69 -3.92 -10.55
CA CYS A 119 4.88 -3.24 -9.54
C CYS A 119 3.50 -2.89 -10.09
N GLU A 120 2.53 -2.77 -9.18
CA GLU A 120 1.22 -2.22 -9.49
C GLU A 120 0.81 -1.23 -8.42
N LEU A 121 -0.09 -0.31 -8.76
CA LEU A 121 -0.54 0.73 -7.85
C LEU A 121 -2.05 0.61 -7.64
N LEU A 122 -2.46 0.61 -6.38
CA LEU A 122 -3.88 0.66 -6.01
C LEU A 122 -4.22 2.10 -5.67
N VAL A 123 -5.17 2.67 -6.41
CA VAL A 123 -5.53 4.09 -6.30
C VAL A 123 -7.02 4.21 -6.03
N ALA A 124 -7.39 5.10 -5.12
CA ALA A 124 -8.79 5.36 -4.83
C ALA A 124 -9.46 5.98 -6.07
N ASP A 125 -10.59 5.43 -6.44
CA ASP A 125 -11.45 5.93 -7.51
C ASP A 125 -12.49 6.84 -6.89
N GLU A 126 -12.30 8.14 -7.08
CA GLU A 126 -13.22 9.14 -6.57
C GLU A 126 -14.15 9.67 -7.65
#